data_a7eb985970e228a776314a8be503e8fd
#
_entry.id   a7eb985970e228a776314a8be503e8fd
#
_cell.length_a   1.000
_cell.length_b   1.000
_cell.length_c   1.000
_cell.angle_alpha   90.00
_cell.angle_beta   90.00
_cell.angle_gamma   90.00
#
_symmetry.space_group_name_H-M   'P 1'
#
loop_
_entity.id
_entity.type
_entity.pdbx_description
1 polymer ?
#
loop_
_entity_poly.entity_id
_entity_poly.type
_entity_poly.pdbx_seq_one_letter_code
_entity_poly.pdbx_strand_id
1 'polypeptide(L)'
;MFVVMYLALTGRKRNILLTSNSSDNAERLLRVYRAQLEANKRIAFYYGNQRGTKWTEEHFITARGVSFFAVGARQSPRGFKLDEVRPDVILPDDFDTDEECRNPEIIADKWNWTRASPLLYTLIQRAPVGYLVRQYHRP
;
A
#
# COMPACT_ATOMS: atom_id res chain seq x y z
N MET A 1 -3.49 -2.82 -9.71
CA MET A 1 -4.51 -1.78 -9.49
C MET A 1 -5.93 -2.35 -9.33
N PHE A 2 -6.47 -3.12 -10.28
CA PHE A 2 -7.88 -3.55 -10.26
C PHE A 2 -8.29 -4.38 -9.03
N VAL A 3 -7.48 -5.33 -8.61
CA VAL A 3 -7.80 -6.19 -7.45
C VAL A 3 -7.96 -5.36 -6.17
N VAL A 4 -7.03 -4.44 -5.91
CA VAL A 4 -7.08 -3.58 -4.72
C VAL A 4 -8.31 -2.68 -4.75
N MET A 5 -8.60 -2.09 -5.92
CA MET A 5 -9.79 -1.26 -6.11
C MET A 5 -11.09 -2.05 -5.87
N TYR A 6 -11.16 -3.27 -6.39
CA TYR A 6 -12.30 -4.16 -6.17
C TYR A 6 -12.49 -4.49 -4.68
N LEU A 7 -11.41 -4.83 -3.97
CA LEU A 7 -11.46 -5.12 -2.54
C LEU A 7 -11.94 -3.92 -1.71
N ALA A 8 -11.48 -2.72 -2.09
CA ALA A 8 -11.90 -1.47 -1.46
C ALA A 8 -13.38 -1.14 -1.73
N LEU A 9 -13.80 -1.13 -2.99
CA LEU A 9 -15.17 -0.78 -3.39
C LEU A 9 -16.22 -1.77 -2.85
N THR A 10 -15.87 -3.05 -2.73
CA THR A 10 -16.75 -4.07 -2.14
C THR A 10 -16.71 -4.10 -0.60
N GLY A 11 -15.86 -3.28 0.04
CA GLY A 11 -15.70 -3.24 1.50
C GLY A 11 -15.07 -4.49 2.11
N ARG A 12 -14.49 -5.38 1.29
CA ARG A 12 -13.82 -6.60 1.76
C ARG A 12 -12.52 -6.30 2.51
N LYS A 13 -11.87 -5.19 2.16
CA LYS A 13 -10.67 -4.67 2.78
C LYS A 13 -10.83 -3.18 3.04
N ARG A 14 -10.37 -2.72 4.20
CA ARG A 14 -10.61 -1.35 4.67
C ARG A 14 -9.35 -0.53 4.87
N ASN A 15 -8.21 -1.18 5.06
CA ASN A 15 -6.96 -0.51 5.38
C ASN A 15 -5.88 -0.96 4.40
N ILE A 16 -5.63 -0.13 3.40
CA ILE A 16 -4.78 -0.44 2.26
C ILE A 16 -3.52 0.41 2.36
N LEU A 17 -2.38 -0.27 2.50
CA LEU A 17 -1.06 0.34 2.51
C LEU A 17 -0.39 0.14 1.16
N LEU A 18 -0.03 1.24 0.52
CA LEU A 18 0.81 1.25 -0.68
C LEU A 18 2.23 1.62 -0.25
N THR A 19 3.21 0.85 -0.69
CA THR A 19 4.60 1.12 -0.36
C THR A 19 5.49 1.01 -1.59
N SER A 20 6.51 1.86 -1.68
CA SER A 20 7.48 1.90 -2.76
C SER A 20 8.87 2.22 -2.22
N ASN A 21 9.88 2.24 -3.07
CA ASN A 21 11.28 2.58 -2.71
C ASN A 21 11.43 4.00 -2.15
N SER A 22 10.52 4.92 -2.48
CA SER A 22 10.48 6.30 -1.95
C SER A 22 9.05 6.74 -1.63
N SER A 23 8.91 7.79 -0.79
CA SER A 23 7.62 8.41 -0.51
C SER A 23 6.94 8.94 -1.75
N ASP A 24 7.70 9.66 -2.58
CA ASP A 24 7.18 10.28 -3.80
C ASP A 24 6.60 9.24 -4.76
N ASN A 25 7.23 8.08 -4.88
CA ASN A 25 6.74 6.99 -5.70
C ASN A 25 5.49 6.32 -5.08
N ALA A 26 5.48 6.13 -3.77
CA ALA A 26 4.29 5.63 -3.08
C ALA A 26 3.09 6.58 -3.21
N GLU A 27 3.31 7.90 -3.11
CA GLU A 27 2.27 8.91 -3.31
C GLU A 27 1.80 8.97 -4.77
N ARG A 28 2.71 8.82 -5.75
CA ARG A 28 2.32 8.70 -7.17
C ARG A 28 1.41 7.52 -7.40
N LEU A 29 1.72 6.38 -6.80
CA LEU A 29 0.86 5.20 -6.85
C LEU A 29 -0.51 5.49 -6.22
N LEU A 30 -0.52 6.11 -5.04
CA LEU A 30 -1.76 6.49 -4.35
C LEU A 30 -2.62 7.45 -5.18
N ARG A 31 -1.98 8.40 -5.86
CA ARG A 31 -2.64 9.38 -6.75
C ARG A 31 -3.44 8.71 -7.86
N VAL A 32 -2.95 7.58 -8.40
CA VAL A 32 -3.67 6.83 -9.44
C VAL A 32 -5.00 6.27 -8.89
N TYR A 33 -4.99 5.72 -7.68
CA TYR A 33 -6.22 5.22 -7.03
C TYR A 33 -7.19 6.37 -6.75
N ARG A 34 -6.68 7.48 -6.24
CA ARG A 34 -7.48 8.68 -5.96
C ARG A 34 -8.15 9.23 -7.21
N ALA A 35 -7.39 9.36 -8.30
CA ALA A 35 -7.91 9.83 -9.59
C ALA A 35 -9.03 8.93 -10.14
N GLN A 36 -8.89 7.61 -10.01
CA GLN A 36 -9.95 6.68 -10.42
C GLN A 36 -11.22 6.83 -9.57
N LEU A 37 -11.08 7.00 -8.26
CA LEU A 37 -12.22 7.19 -7.36
C LEU A 37 -12.94 8.51 -7.59
N GLU A 38 -12.22 9.55 -8.04
CA GLU A 38 -12.80 10.88 -8.34
C GLU A 38 -13.41 10.96 -9.74
N ALA A 39 -12.70 10.46 -10.75
CA ALA A 39 -13.03 10.74 -12.16
C ALA A 39 -13.81 9.62 -12.87
N ASN A 40 -13.78 8.39 -12.34
CA ASN A 40 -14.39 7.25 -13.01
C ASN A 40 -15.91 7.26 -12.84
N LYS A 41 -16.61 7.63 -13.91
CA LYS A 41 -18.08 7.70 -13.93
C LYS A 41 -18.78 6.38 -13.62
N ARG A 42 -18.17 5.22 -13.96
CA ARG A 42 -18.73 3.90 -13.63
C ARG A 42 -18.65 3.64 -12.13
N ILE A 43 -17.52 4.00 -11.49
CA ILE A 43 -17.38 3.89 -10.03
C ILE A 43 -18.43 4.77 -9.36
N ALA A 44 -18.56 6.02 -9.79
CA ALA A 44 -19.56 6.94 -9.25
C ALA A 44 -20.99 6.43 -9.44
N PHE A 45 -21.30 5.82 -10.59
CA PHE A 45 -22.63 5.28 -10.88
C PHE A 45 -22.99 4.09 -9.98
N TYR A 46 -22.09 3.09 -9.83
CA TYR A 46 -22.38 1.87 -9.06
C TYR A 46 -22.13 1.99 -7.55
N TYR A 47 -21.18 2.84 -7.14
CA TYR A 47 -20.73 2.92 -5.76
C TYR A 47 -20.95 4.31 -5.12
N GLY A 48 -21.42 5.28 -5.89
CA GLY A 48 -21.62 6.66 -5.44
C GLY A 48 -20.32 7.46 -5.36
N ASN A 49 -20.42 8.68 -4.83
CA ASN A 49 -19.26 9.52 -4.58
C ASN A 49 -18.36 8.88 -3.53
N GLN A 50 -17.08 8.71 -3.85
CA GLN A 50 -16.12 8.05 -2.99
C GLN A 50 -15.30 9.01 -2.12
N ARG A 51 -15.39 10.31 -2.31
CA ARG A 51 -14.63 11.29 -1.54
C ARG A 51 -15.11 11.35 -0.09
N GLY A 52 -14.23 11.01 0.84
CA GLY A 52 -14.49 11.07 2.28
C GLY A 52 -13.93 12.34 2.93
N THR A 53 -13.84 12.31 4.26
CA THR A 53 -13.46 13.47 5.09
C THR A 53 -11.96 13.81 5.02
N LYS A 54 -11.11 12.80 4.88
CA LYS A 54 -9.66 12.98 4.72
C LYS A 54 -9.28 12.63 3.29
N TRP A 55 -8.64 13.58 2.58
CA TRP A 55 -8.33 13.44 1.16
C TRP A 55 -7.01 14.14 0.81
N THR A 56 -5.90 13.63 1.39
CA THR A 56 -4.55 14.16 1.17
C THR A 56 -3.76 13.32 0.16
N GLU A 57 -2.53 13.72 -0.16
CA GLU A 57 -1.66 12.98 -1.09
C GLU A 57 -1.10 11.70 -0.48
N GLU A 58 -0.81 11.71 0.82
CA GLU A 58 -0.24 10.58 1.55
C GLU A 58 -1.29 9.62 2.13
N HIS A 59 -2.50 10.16 2.39
CA HIS A 59 -3.55 9.40 3.05
C HIS A 59 -4.92 9.93 2.65
N PHE A 60 -5.80 9.06 2.19
CA PHE A 60 -7.20 9.39 2.03
C PHE A 60 -8.13 8.31 2.56
N ILE A 61 -9.33 8.72 2.96
CA ILE A 61 -10.39 7.84 3.44
C ILE A 61 -11.59 8.02 2.52
N THR A 62 -12.10 6.93 1.97
CA THR A 62 -13.29 6.96 1.12
C THR A 62 -14.55 7.25 1.95
N ALA A 63 -15.63 7.67 1.30
CA ALA A 63 -16.93 7.89 1.94
C ALA A 63 -17.47 6.61 2.64
N ARG A 64 -17.00 5.44 2.24
CA ARG A 64 -17.33 4.14 2.87
C ARG A 64 -16.37 3.75 4.00
N GLY A 65 -15.45 4.62 4.39
CA GLY A 65 -14.50 4.37 5.47
C GLY A 65 -13.33 3.45 5.09
N VAL A 66 -13.03 3.32 3.79
CA VAL A 66 -11.83 2.61 3.35
C VAL A 66 -10.66 3.57 3.31
N SER A 67 -9.59 3.20 4.00
CA SER A 67 -8.39 4.01 4.19
C SER A 67 -7.28 3.56 3.25
N PHE A 68 -6.65 4.50 2.58
CA PHE A 68 -5.50 4.28 1.70
C PHE A 68 -4.33 5.12 2.18
N PHE A 69 -3.17 4.49 2.37
CA PHE A 69 -1.95 5.12 2.85
C PHE A 69 -0.81 4.89 1.86
N ALA A 70 0.07 5.88 1.73
CA ALA A 70 1.32 5.77 0.99
C ALA A 70 2.51 5.89 1.94
N VAL A 71 3.47 4.96 1.87
CA VAL A 71 4.68 4.97 2.71
C VAL A 71 5.89 4.55 1.90
N GLY A 72 6.96 5.33 1.94
CA GLY A 72 8.24 4.97 1.36
C GLY A 72 9.02 3.96 2.20
N ALA A 73 9.77 3.07 1.56
CA ALA A 73 10.50 1.97 2.21
C ALA A 73 11.52 2.38 3.29
N ARG A 74 11.97 3.62 3.28
CA ARG A 74 12.95 4.12 4.27
C ARG A 74 12.33 5.00 5.36
N GLN A 75 11.02 5.25 5.28
CA GLN A 75 10.35 6.01 6.31
C GLN A 75 10.07 5.13 7.53
N SER A 76 10.36 5.66 8.72
CA SER A 76 10.00 4.97 9.94
C SER A 76 8.47 4.85 10.04
N PRO A 77 7.93 3.63 10.12
CA PRO A 77 6.49 3.46 10.38
C PRO A 77 6.04 4.12 11.70
N ARG A 78 7.00 4.43 12.59
CA ARG A 78 6.77 5.07 13.89
C ARG A 78 6.39 6.55 13.80
N GLY A 79 6.68 7.23 12.66
CA GLY A 79 6.27 8.61 12.41
C GLY A 79 4.82 8.73 11.97
N PHE A 80 4.27 7.69 11.37
CA PHE A 80 2.84 7.56 11.15
C PHE A 80 2.21 7.03 12.44
N LYS A 81 1.61 7.91 13.20
CA LYS A 81 0.55 7.53 14.13
C LYS A 81 -0.60 6.99 13.27
N LEU A 82 -0.44 5.77 12.78
CA LEU A 82 -1.53 4.89 12.37
C LEU A 82 -2.24 4.57 13.68
N ASP A 83 -3.05 5.51 14.15
CA ASP A 83 -3.85 5.33 15.33
C ASP A 83 -4.64 4.03 15.14
N GLU A 84 -4.13 2.95 15.78
CA GLU A 84 -4.79 1.66 16.00
C GLU A 84 -5.21 0.85 14.75
N VAL A 85 -5.03 1.36 13.53
CA VAL A 85 -5.57 0.71 12.34
C VAL A 85 -4.47 -0.09 11.62
N ARG A 86 -4.51 -1.40 11.78
CA ARG A 86 -3.61 -2.31 11.06
C ARG A 86 -4.01 -2.42 9.58
N PRO A 87 -3.06 -2.27 8.64
CA PRO A 87 -3.34 -2.55 7.23
C PRO A 87 -3.81 -4.00 7.07
N ASP A 88 -4.86 -4.19 6.30
CA ASP A 88 -5.37 -5.52 5.90
C ASP A 88 -5.01 -5.89 4.46
N VAL A 89 -4.41 -4.94 3.72
CA VAL A 89 -3.74 -5.14 2.44
C VAL A 89 -2.47 -4.29 2.38
N ILE A 90 -1.37 -4.89 1.93
CA ILE A 90 -0.14 -4.17 1.59
C ILE A 90 0.17 -4.44 0.14
N LEU A 91 0.40 -3.38 -0.61
CA LEU A 91 0.82 -3.42 -2.01
C LEU A 91 2.21 -2.80 -2.13
N PRO A 92 3.28 -3.59 -2.17
CA PRO A 92 4.59 -3.10 -2.55
C PRO A 92 4.67 -2.92 -4.06
N ASP A 93 5.17 -1.78 -4.52
CA ASP A 93 5.41 -1.46 -5.91
C ASP A 93 6.80 -0.83 -6.06
N ASP A 94 7.61 -1.33 -7.00
CA ASP A 94 8.99 -0.88 -7.23
C ASP A 94 9.79 -0.70 -5.92
N PHE A 95 9.74 -1.74 -5.07
CA PHE A 95 10.34 -1.68 -3.75
C PHE A 95 11.86 -1.69 -3.79
N ASP A 96 12.44 -2.30 -4.82
CA ASP A 96 13.87 -2.42 -5.06
C ASP A 96 14.28 -1.66 -6.32
N THR A 97 15.40 -0.94 -6.24
CA THR A 97 16.07 -0.40 -7.42
C THR A 97 17.12 -1.37 -7.94
N ASP A 98 17.45 -1.33 -9.24
CA ASP A 98 18.47 -2.20 -9.85
C ASP A 98 19.83 -2.08 -9.16
N GLU A 99 20.14 -0.91 -8.62
CA GLU A 99 21.37 -0.62 -7.89
C GLU A 99 21.40 -1.28 -6.52
N GLU A 100 20.27 -1.27 -5.83
CA GLU A 100 20.09 -1.87 -4.49
C GLU A 100 20.04 -3.40 -4.56
N CYS A 101 19.52 -3.98 -5.65
CA CYS A 101 19.51 -5.43 -5.88
C CYS A 101 20.92 -6.04 -6.01
N ARG A 102 21.93 -5.20 -6.28
CA ARG A 102 23.33 -5.65 -6.36
C ARG A 102 24.07 -5.63 -5.03
N ASN A 103 23.50 -5.03 -4.00
CA ASN A 103 24.11 -4.92 -2.68
C ASN A 103 23.37 -5.79 -1.64
N PRO A 104 23.96 -6.93 -1.22
CA PRO A 104 23.35 -7.85 -0.26
C PRO A 104 23.02 -7.21 1.10
N GLU A 105 23.82 -6.21 1.53
CA GLU A 105 23.61 -5.52 2.80
C GLU A 105 22.34 -4.67 2.76
N ILE A 106 22.11 -3.96 1.66
CA ILE A 106 20.89 -3.14 1.47
C ILE A 106 19.66 -4.04 1.41
N ILE A 107 19.76 -5.19 0.75
CA ILE A 107 18.67 -6.17 0.70
C ILE A 107 18.36 -6.68 2.11
N ALA A 108 19.38 -7.03 2.89
CA ALA A 108 19.22 -7.48 4.26
C ALA A 108 18.57 -6.39 5.15
N ASP A 109 19.00 -5.15 5.02
CA ASP A 109 18.43 -4.01 5.76
C ASP A 109 16.97 -3.76 5.41
N LYS A 110 16.58 -3.86 4.14
CA LYS A 110 15.19 -3.76 3.71
C LYS A 110 14.33 -4.90 4.26
N TRP A 111 14.86 -6.12 4.25
CA TRP A 111 14.19 -7.26 4.87
C TRP A 111 14.05 -7.11 6.38
N ASN A 112 15.08 -6.59 7.06
CA ASN A 112 15.04 -6.29 8.48
C ASN A 112 14.01 -5.19 8.78
N TRP A 113 13.94 -4.13 7.96
CA TRP A 113 12.92 -3.10 8.08
C TRP A 113 11.51 -3.68 7.90
N THR A 114 11.32 -4.54 6.90
CA THR A 114 10.04 -5.21 6.65
C THR A 114 9.63 -6.11 7.82
N ARG A 115 10.59 -6.83 8.43
CA ARG A 115 10.35 -7.68 9.60
C ARG A 115 10.19 -6.89 10.89
N ALA A 116 10.92 -5.80 11.05
CA ALA A 116 10.88 -4.96 12.25
C ALA A 116 9.61 -4.08 12.29
N SER A 117 8.90 -3.95 11.17
CA SER A 117 7.56 -3.38 11.17
C SER A 117 6.58 -4.43 11.71
N PRO A 118 6.07 -4.29 12.96
CA PRO A 118 5.14 -5.28 13.55
C PRO A 118 3.90 -5.50 12.70
N LEU A 119 3.56 -4.51 11.89
CA LEU A 119 2.43 -4.49 10.97
C LEU A 119 2.67 -5.41 9.75
N LEU A 120 3.84 -5.32 9.13
CA LEU A 120 4.24 -6.14 7.99
C LEU A 120 4.48 -7.60 8.39
N TYR A 121 5.15 -7.82 9.52
CA TYR A 121 5.44 -9.16 10.03
C TYR A 121 4.17 -9.95 10.38
N THR A 122 3.20 -9.31 11.02
CA THR A 122 1.91 -9.97 11.39
C THR A 122 1.10 -10.34 10.15
N LEU A 123 1.19 -9.56 9.06
CA LEU A 123 0.45 -9.82 7.82
C LEU A 123 1.12 -10.90 6.97
N ILE A 124 2.44 -10.97 6.94
CA ILE A 124 3.18 -12.05 6.27
C ILE A 124 2.90 -13.40 6.97
N GLN A 125 2.79 -13.41 8.30
CA GLN A 125 2.48 -14.61 9.08
C GLN A 125 1.00 -15.04 8.99
N ARG A 126 0.07 -14.12 8.77
CA ARG A 126 -1.38 -14.39 8.72
C ARG A 126 -1.97 -14.42 7.31
N ALA A 127 -1.19 -14.07 6.29
CA ALA A 127 -1.64 -14.21 4.92
C ALA A 127 -1.76 -15.70 4.59
N PRO A 128 -2.94 -16.20 4.19
CA PRO A 128 -3.03 -17.52 3.60
C PRO A 128 -2.09 -17.53 2.39
N VAL A 129 -1.25 -18.57 2.31
CA VAL A 129 -0.27 -18.82 1.27
C VAL A 129 -0.88 -18.50 -0.11
N GLY A 130 -0.53 -17.36 -0.69
CA GLY A 130 -1.13 -16.91 -1.96
C GLY A 130 -0.69 -15.52 -2.40
N TYR A 131 -0.01 -14.74 -1.59
CA TYR A 131 0.54 -13.47 -2.03
C TYR A 131 1.92 -13.70 -2.63
N LEU A 132 1.95 -13.72 -3.95
CA LEU A 132 3.15 -13.80 -4.77
C LEU A 132 4.10 -12.63 -4.45
N VAL A 133 5.08 -12.88 -3.61
CA VAL A 133 6.38 -12.26 -3.74
C VAL A 133 6.99 -12.87 -5.00
N ARG A 134 6.89 -12.19 -6.13
CA ARG A 134 7.67 -12.54 -7.31
C ARG A 134 9.13 -12.31 -6.95
N GLN A 135 9.78 -13.33 -6.44
CA GLN A 135 11.23 -13.39 -6.46
C GLN A 135 11.62 -13.52 -7.94
N TYR A 136 12.11 -12.45 -8.51
CA TYR A 136 12.90 -12.53 -9.73
C TYR A 136 14.23 -13.19 -9.38
N HIS A 137 14.24 -14.51 -9.33
CA HIS A 137 15.48 -15.25 -9.57
C HIS A 137 15.67 -15.24 -11.09
N ARG A 138 16.60 -14.45 -11.58
CA ARG A 138 17.24 -14.73 -12.86
C ARG A 138 18.50 -15.53 -12.57
N PRO A 139 18.75 -16.61 -13.34
CA PRO A 139 19.97 -17.39 -13.28
C PRO A 139 21.20 -16.58 -13.65
#